data_805374297448d28c5644a1b42d86e2af
#
_entry.id   805374297448d28c5644a1b42d86e2af
#
_cell.length_a   1.000
_cell.length_b   1.000
_cell.length_c   1.000
_cell.angle_alpha   90.00
_cell.angle_beta   90.00
_cell.angle_gamma   90.00
#
_symmetry.space_group_name_H-M   'P 1'
#
loop_
_entity.id
_entity.type
_entity.pdbx_description
1 polymer ?
#
loop_
_entity_poly.entity_id
_entity_poly.type
_entity_poly.pdbx_seq_one_letter_code
_entity_poly.pdbx_strand_id
1 'polypeptide(L)'
;MHLYFAPLRLIRNTLMMIRFAFLPLLLALNFSMCKKQEAVTDKSQPAGTAAPAAAAATAAPVVAATPKIKKPVVDQTAQVIIFCYHRLVDKIRYPGTEITPAAFEAQMKELKDKGITVIPMQDFLAWKRGEKNIPPRSAVVTFDDGWKSQYEVAWPIMKKYGYPFTLFIYTEGVRGGTLGGGEAITWEQLANLRDNGVDIQAHTATHQDLREGHSVMVIEPGGKRTKKKLTGADYEKWIQNEVVGCKELLEQRLGIKVNCFAVPFGNYNEHVKELARNAGYEAMFTVYGQPITFTSSMDSIGRYAIEANRPKVFADAVSMIGASTGGGTAVAEVGAKDLTTQPADGETVRTALPLIKANLSSIGQIEPGSIQMRVSGLGLVPANFDPKTGNVSYQVPQKLRDKTCTVIVSAKSEGKKVETHWTFGIEEAAATAASSPAAKK
;
A
#
# COMPACT_ATOMS: atom_id res chain seq x y z
N MET A 1 -38.78 43.45 31.60
CA MET A 1 -40.17 43.31 32.12
C MET A 1 -40.83 42.17 31.40
N HIS A 2 -41.32 41.20 32.16
CA HIS A 2 -42.10 40.00 31.81
C HIS A 2 -41.35 38.77 31.31
N LEU A 3 -41.08 37.93 32.31
CA LEU A 3 -40.86 36.49 32.32
C LEU A 3 -42.15 35.75 31.86
N TYR A 4 -41.99 34.67 31.06
CA TYR A 4 -42.98 33.60 31.01
C TYR A 4 -42.28 32.25 31.16
N PHE A 5 -42.49 31.61 32.30
CA PHE A 5 -42.26 30.21 32.56
C PHE A 5 -43.46 29.39 32.09
N ALA A 6 -43.20 28.22 31.49
CA ALA A 6 -44.20 27.16 31.36
C ALA A 6 -43.58 25.79 31.53
N PRO A 7 -44.31 24.80 32.09
CA PRO A 7 -43.72 23.74 32.93
C PRO A 7 -43.44 22.40 32.22
N LEU A 8 -42.54 21.67 32.90
CA LEU A 8 -42.25 20.25 32.65
C LEU A 8 -43.50 19.37 32.73
N ARG A 9 -43.71 18.51 31.74
CA ARG A 9 -44.54 17.30 31.84
C ARG A 9 -43.69 16.05 31.94
N LEU A 10 -43.72 15.43 33.09
CA LEU A 10 -43.27 14.07 33.41
C LEU A 10 -44.18 13.09 32.66
N ILE A 11 -43.63 12.21 31.84
CA ILE A 11 -44.35 11.02 31.33
C ILE A 11 -43.68 9.79 31.95
N ARG A 12 -44.44 9.07 32.78
CA ARG A 12 -44.08 7.83 33.44
C ARG A 12 -43.96 6.71 32.44
N ASN A 13 -42.84 5.97 32.52
CA ASN A 13 -42.60 4.70 31.89
C ASN A 13 -43.51 3.61 32.42
N THR A 14 -44.20 2.91 31.53
CA THR A 14 -44.86 1.63 31.83
C THR A 14 -44.02 0.52 31.29
N LEU A 15 -43.41 -0.24 32.19
CA LEU A 15 -42.62 -1.44 31.91
C LEU A 15 -43.59 -2.58 31.51
N MET A 16 -43.50 -3.05 30.26
CA MET A 16 -44.21 -4.28 29.83
C MET A 16 -43.18 -5.38 29.68
N MET A 17 -43.13 -6.27 30.67
CA MET A 17 -42.37 -7.52 30.64
C MET A 17 -43.07 -8.52 29.72
N ILE A 18 -42.43 -8.90 28.60
CA ILE A 18 -42.80 -10.07 27.81
C ILE A 18 -41.82 -11.18 28.17
N ARG A 19 -42.34 -12.22 28.86
CA ARG A 19 -41.67 -13.50 29.13
C ARG A 19 -41.74 -14.34 27.85
N PHE A 20 -40.59 -14.67 27.25
CA PHE A 20 -40.51 -15.77 26.28
C PHE A 20 -40.00 -17.03 26.96
N ALA A 21 -40.80 -18.06 26.82
CA ALA A 21 -40.50 -19.41 27.31
C ALA A 21 -39.44 -20.06 26.42
N PHE A 22 -38.41 -20.63 27.04
CA PHE A 22 -37.45 -21.52 26.40
C PHE A 22 -38.05 -22.91 26.19
N LEU A 23 -38.05 -23.36 24.94
CA LEU A 23 -38.29 -24.76 24.55
C LEU A 23 -36.96 -25.32 24.02
N PRO A 24 -36.37 -26.36 24.60
CA PRO A 24 -35.17 -26.97 24.06
C PRO A 24 -35.53 -28.00 22.98
N LEU A 25 -35.05 -27.80 21.75
CA LEU A 25 -35.10 -28.76 20.67
C LEU A 25 -33.85 -29.62 20.71
N LEU A 26 -34.00 -30.88 21.14
CA LEU A 26 -32.99 -31.93 21.02
C LEU A 26 -32.80 -32.28 19.54
N LEU A 27 -31.60 -32.06 18.99
CA LEU A 27 -31.22 -32.60 17.68
C LEU A 27 -30.25 -33.77 17.90
N ALA A 28 -30.70 -34.97 17.56
CA ALA A 28 -29.92 -36.21 17.65
C ALA A 28 -28.82 -36.22 16.57
N LEU A 29 -27.57 -36.40 16.98
CA LEU A 29 -26.45 -36.74 16.11
C LEU A 29 -26.50 -38.20 15.70
N ASN A 30 -26.69 -38.50 14.42
CA ASN A 30 -26.44 -39.80 13.84
C ASN A 30 -24.96 -39.91 13.44
N PHE A 31 -24.21 -40.68 14.22
CA PHE A 31 -22.91 -41.19 13.85
C PHE A 31 -23.08 -42.41 12.94
N SER A 32 -22.67 -42.31 11.68
CA SER A 32 -22.56 -43.45 10.78
C SER A 32 -21.14 -44.00 10.85
N MET A 33 -20.97 -45.12 11.54
CA MET A 33 -19.75 -45.92 11.57
C MET A 33 -19.57 -46.67 10.26
N CYS A 34 -18.49 -46.42 9.56
CA CYS A 34 -18.04 -47.26 8.44
C CYS A 34 -17.29 -48.49 8.98
N LYS A 35 -17.88 -49.68 8.83
CA LYS A 35 -17.26 -50.96 9.16
C LYS A 35 -16.22 -51.35 8.11
N LYS A 36 -15.02 -51.71 8.59
CA LYS A 36 -14.01 -52.49 7.86
C LYS A 36 -14.58 -53.86 7.49
N GLN A 37 -14.40 -54.27 6.26
CA GLN A 37 -14.63 -55.62 5.79
C GLN A 37 -13.27 -56.31 5.59
N GLU A 38 -13.03 -57.37 6.36
CA GLU A 38 -11.87 -58.25 6.25
C GLU A 38 -12.06 -59.22 5.08
N ALA A 39 -10.92 -59.48 4.37
CA ALA A 39 -10.89 -60.44 3.27
C ALA A 39 -10.74 -61.86 3.81
N VAL A 40 -11.58 -62.76 3.33
CA VAL A 40 -11.49 -64.23 3.53
C VAL A 40 -10.71 -64.80 2.34
N THR A 41 -9.63 -65.52 2.68
CA THR A 41 -8.86 -66.33 1.74
C THR A 41 -9.58 -67.67 1.48
N ASP A 42 -9.67 -68.07 0.21
CA ASP A 42 -9.89 -69.47 -0.13
C ASP A 42 -8.83 -69.95 -1.14
N LYS A 43 -8.28 -71.14 -0.82
CA LYS A 43 -7.24 -71.85 -1.57
C LYS A 43 -7.91 -72.89 -2.46
N SER A 44 -7.53 -72.97 -3.72
CA SER A 44 -7.37 -74.27 -4.41
C SER A 44 -6.59 -74.08 -5.73
N GLN A 45 -5.42 -74.70 -5.80
CA GLN A 45 -4.73 -75.07 -7.04
C GLN A 45 -5.30 -76.37 -7.61
N PRO A 46 -5.13 -76.69 -8.92
CA PRO A 46 -3.94 -77.44 -9.26
C PRO A 46 -3.27 -77.10 -10.59
N ALA A 47 -2.08 -77.65 -10.68
CA ALA A 47 -0.98 -77.58 -11.63
C ALA A 47 -1.28 -77.82 -13.11
N GLY A 48 -0.40 -77.30 -13.96
CA GLY A 48 -0.24 -77.77 -15.34
C GLY A 48 0.67 -76.96 -16.22
N THR A 49 1.91 -77.46 -16.39
CA THR A 49 2.83 -77.42 -17.54
C THR A 49 3.56 -76.12 -17.98
N ALA A 50 4.86 -76.26 -17.97
CA ALA A 50 5.89 -75.33 -18.35
C ALA A 50 6.11 -75.16 -19.86
N ALA A 51 6.66 -74.07 -20.27
CA ALA A 51 7.80 -73.70 -21.14
C ALA A 51 7.47 -72.66 -22.20
N PRO A 52 8.45 -71.93 -22.79
CA PRO A 52 9.63 -71.29 -22.21
C PRO A 52 9.69 -69.75 -22.45
N ALA A 53 10.65 -69.13 -21.79
CA ALA A 53 10.94 -67.71 -21.74
C ALA A 53 11.17 -67.02 -23.10
N ALA A 54 10.48 -65.91 -23.33
CA ALA A 54 10.95 -64.83 -24.20
C ALA A 54 11.20 -63.61 -23.37
N ALA A 55 12.44 -63.12 -23.41
CA ALA A 55 12.88 -61.92 -22.68
C ALA A 55 12.17 -60.70 -23.24
N ALA A 56 11.24 -60.14 -22.48
CA ALA A 56 10.69 -58.82 -22.74
C ALA A 56 11.60 -57.78 -22.05
N ALA A 57 12.29 -57.01 -22.85
CA ALA A 57 13.00 -55.81 -22.35
C ALA A 57 12.01 -54.83 -21.76
N THR A 58 12.10 -54.61 -20.47
CA THR A 58 11.36 -53.56 -19.76
C THR A 58 11.87 -52.21 -20.20
N ALA A 59 11.12 -51.58 -21.11
CA ALA A 59 11.30 -50.12 -21.38
C ALA A 59 10.92 -49.35 -20.11
N ALA A 60 11.89 -48.61 -19.57
CA ALA A 60 11.66 -47.65 -18.51
C ALA A 60 10.61 -46.61 -18.96
N PRO A 61 9.73 -46.15 -18.08
CA PRO A 61 8.77 -45.11 -18.44
C PRO A 61 9.54 -43.84 -18.81
N VAL A 62 9.44 -43.39 -20.04
CA VAL A 62 9.89 -42.07 -20.49
C VAL A 62 9.04 -41.04 -19.74
N VAL A 63 9.60 -40.45 -18.68
CA VAL A 63 9.01 -39.28 -18.03
C VAL A 63 8.99 -38.18 -19.11
N ALA A 64 7.82 -37.90 -19.63
CA ALA A 64 7.62 -36.79 -20.54
C ALA A 64 8.03 -35.52 -19.82
N ALA A 65 9.07 -34.88 -20.29
CA ALA A 65 9.52 -33.58 -19.76
C ALA A 65 8.35 -32.58 -19.88
N THR A 66 7.91 -32.07 -18.77
CA THR A 66 6.89 -31.00 -18.71
C THR A 66 7.38 -29.86 -19.60
N PRO A 67 6.58 -29.37 -20.56
CA PRO A 67 7.02 -28.30 -21.45
C PRO A 67 7.34 -27.09 -20.59
N LYS A 68 8.58 -26.58 -20.65
CA LYS A 68 8.98 -25.33 -20.05
C LYS A 68 8.15 -24.23 -20.70
N ILE A 69 7.15 -23.73 -20.01
CA ILE A 69 6.35 -22.57 -20.43
C ILE A 69 7.34 -21.41 -20.54
N LYS A 70 7.63 -20.97 -21.77
CA LYS A 70 8.43 -19.75 -21.98
C LYS A 70 7.62 -18.59 -21.40
N LYS A 71 8.21 -17.85 -20.43
CA LYS A 71 7.60 -16.61 -19.93
C LYS A 71 7.34 -15.67 -21.11
N PRO A 72 6.19 -15.00 -21.17
CA PRO A 72 5.92 -14.03 -22.21
C PRO A 72 6.98 -12.93 -22.17
N VAL A 73 7.37 -12.44 -23.34
CA VAL A 73 8.21 -11.24 -23.41
C VAL A 73 7.31 -10.06 -23.13
N VAL A 74 7.51 -9.39 -22.01
CA VAL A 74 6.70 -8.21 -21.62
C VAL A 74 7.33 -6.94 -22.16
N ASP A 75 6.49 -5.97 -22.52
CA ASP A 75 6.93 -4.63 -22.86
C ASP A 75 7.40 -3.90 -21.59
N GLN A 76 8.71 -3.74 -21.44
CA GLN A 76 9.32 -3.06 -20.30
C GLN A 76 9.35 -1.55 -20.47
N THR A 77 8.91 -1.02 -21.63
CA THR A 77 8.86 0.42 -21.89
C THR A 77 7.57 1.08 -21.39
N ALA A 78 6.58 0.27 -21.00
CA ALA A 78 5.33 0.76 -20.45
C ALA A 78 5.58 1.58 -19.17
N GLN A 79 4.77 2.61 -19.00
CA GLN A 79 4.78 3.48 -17.80
C GLN A 79 3.41 3.47 -17.14
N VAL A 80 3.41 3.46 -15.83
CA VAL A 80 2.19 3.47 -15.02
C VAL A 80 2.21 4.65 -14.06
N ILE A 81 1.14 5.44 -14.04
CA ILE A 81 0.88 6.42 -12.99
C ILE A 81 -0.18 5.85 -12.04
N ILE A 82 0.03 6.04 -10.74
CA ILE A 82 -0.91 5.53 -9.74
C ILE A 82 -1.48 6.71 -8.97
N PHE A 83 -2.81 6.85 -9.00
CA PHE A 83 -3.52 7.90 -8.30
C PHE A 83 -4.02 7.41 -6.94
N CYS A 84 -3.91 8.26 -5.94
CA CYS A 84 -4.44 8.05 -4.60
C CYS A 84 -5.49 9.10 -4.30
N TYR A 85 -6.74 8.67 -4.19
CA TYR A 85 -7.89 9.47 -3.79
C TYR A 85 -8.32 9.07 -2.37
N HIS A 86 -9.07 9.95 -1.71
CA HIS A 86 -9.64 9.65 -0.40
C HIS A 86 -11.16 9.88 -0.41
N ARG A 87 -11.62 11.03 0.00
CA ARG A 87 -13.03 11.32 0.20
C ARG A 87 -13.60 12.19 -0.92
N LEU A 88 -14.80 11.81 -1.43
CA LEU A 88 -15.56 12.62 -2.36
C LEU A 88 -16.68 13.36 -1.61
N VAL A 89 -16.75 14.69 -1.75
CA VAL A 89 -17.73 15.54 -1.05
C VAL A 89 -18.21 16.67 -1.94
N ASP A 90 -19.47 17.08 -1.78
CA ASP A 90 -20.00 18.23 -2.53
C ASP A 90 -19.37 19.55 -2.09
N LYS A 91 -19.00 19.65 -0.81
CA LYS A 91 -18.39 20.85 -0.22
C LYS A 91 -17.09 20.47 0.49
N ILE A 92 -15.96 20.95 -0.04
CA ILE A 92 -14.63 20.74 0.52
C ILE A 92 -14.53 21.38 1.92
N ARG A 93 -14.11 20.60 2.90
CA ARG A 93 -13.80 21.02 4.27
C ARG A 93 -12.35 20.71 4.63
N TYR A 94 -11.84 19.59 4.14
CA TYR A 94 -10.48 19.11 4.37
C TYR A 94 -9.75 18.98 3.01
N PRO A 95 -9.23 20.09 2.48
CA PRO A 95 -8.73 20.14 1.10
C PRO A 95 -7.50 19.25 0.83
N GLY A 96 -6.84 18.72 1.89
CA GLY A 96 -5.74 17.76 1.79
C GLY A 96 -6.17 16.30 1.61
N THR A 97 -7.48 15.99 1.68
CA THR A 97 -8.00 14.62 1.53
C THR A 97 -9.34 14.58 0.76
N GLU A 98 -9.88 15.71 0.38
CA GLU A 98 -11.20 15.81 -0.24
C GLU A 98 -11.12 16.32 -1.68
N ILE A 99 -12.02 15.81 -2.52
CA ILE A 99 -12.23 16.25 -3.89
C ILE A 99 -13.75 16.23 -4.18
N THR A 100 -14.22 17.06 -5.12
CA THR A 100 -15.63 17.01 -5.50
C THR A 100 -15.90 15.88 -6.51
N PRO A 101 -17.12 15.30 -6.53
CA PRO A 101 -17.52 14.33 -7.53
C PRO A 101 -17.31 14.82 -8.96
N ALA A 102 -17.63 16.08 -9.23
CA ALA A 102 -17.46 16.68 -10.55
C ALA A 102 -15.98 16.76 -10.98
N ALA A 103 -15.08 17.13 -10.06
CA ALA A 103 -13.64 17.17 -10.35
C ALA A 103 -13.08 15.76 -10.57
N PHE A 104 -13.51 14.78 -9.76
CA PHE A 104 -13.12 13.38 -9.94
C PHE A 104 -13.60 12.84 -11.30
N GLU A 105 -14.85 13.06 -11.66
CA GLU A 105 -15.38 12.59 -12.94
C GLU A 105 -14.69 13.26 -14.14
N ALA A 106 -14.37 14.56 -14.04
CA ALA A 106 -13.61 15.26 -15.08
C ALA A 106 -12.23 14.65 -15.27
N GLN A 107 -11.54 14.22 -14.19
CA GLN A 107 -10.26 13.54 -14.26
C GLN A 107 -10.38 12.14 -14.91
N MET A 108 -11.42 11.37 -14.61
CA MET A 108 -11.67 10.08 -15.28
C MET A 108 -11.91 10.25 -16.77
N LYS A 109 -12.66 11.30 -17.13
CA LYS A 109 -12.85 11.67 -18.55
C LYS A 109 -11.53 12.06 -19.21
N GLU A 110 -10.69 12.85 -18.55
CA GLU A 110 -9.40 13.29 -19.08
C GLU A 110 -8.46 12.10 -19.36
N LEU A 111 -8.42 11.07 -18.49
CA LEU A 111 -7.68 9.84 -18.77
C LEU A 111 -8.11 9.20 -20.08
N LYS A 112 -9.42 9.10 -20.30
CA LYS A 112 -10.00 8.57 -21.55
C LYS A 112 -9.60 9.41 -22.76
N ASP A 113 -9.79 10.72 -22.67
CA ASP A 113 -9.53 11.65 -23.78
C ASP A 113 -8.05 11.67 -24.19
N LYS A 114 -7.16 11.44 -23.23
CA LYS A 114 -5.69 11.36 -23.45
C LYS A 114 -5.20 9.96 -23.81
N GLY A 115 -6.08 8.97 -23.96
CA GLY A 115 -5.72 7.59 -24.30
C GLY A 115 -4.84 6.92 -23.24
N ILE A 116 -5.03 7.24 -21.96
CA ILE A 116 -4.40 6.56 -20.84
C ILE A 116 -5.34 5.44 -20.39
N THR A 117 -4.87 4.21 -20.43
CA THR A 117 -5.67 3.04 -20.06
C THR A 117 -5.66 2.84 -18.56
N VAL A 118 -6.84 2.86 -17.91
CA VAL A 118 -6.94 2.47 -16.50
C VAL A 118 -6.94 0.96 -16.41
N ILE A 119 -5.96 0.41 -15.68
CA ILE A 119 -5.74 -1.04 -15.54
C ILE A 119 -5.98 -1.51 -14.10
N PRO A 120 -6.37 -2.78 -13.89
CA PRO A 120 -6.44 -3.38 -12.56
C PRO A 120 -5.05 -3.39 -11.87
N MET A 121 -5.03 -3.27 -10.55
CA MET A 121 -3.81 -3.43 -9.74
C MET A 121 -3.15 -4.79 -10.00
N GLN A 122 -3.92 -5.84 -10.10
CA GLN A 122 -3.38 -7.18 -10.31
C GLN A 122 -2.72 -7.35 -11.70
N ASP A 123 -3.16 -6.58 -12.71
CA ASP A 123 -2.50 -6.52 -14.02
C ASP A 123 -1.17 -5.77 -13.94
N PHE A 124 -1.13 -4.66 -13.18
CA PHE A 124 0.11 -3.96 -12.86
C PHE A 124 1.11 -4.88 -12.17
N LEU A 125 0.70 -5.63 -11.15
CA LEU A 125 1.56 -6.58 -10.46
C LEU A 125 2.05 -7.70 -11.38
N ALA A 126 1.17 -8.26 -12.22
CA ALA A 126 1.54 -9.28 -13.18
C ALA A 126 2.54 -8.76 -14.22
N TRP A 127 2.41 -7.51 -14.65
CA TRP A 127 3.41 -6.86 -15.51
C TRP A 127 4.75 -6.74 -14.79
N LYS A 128 4.77 -6.27 -13.56
CA LYS A 128 5.99 -6.17 -12.74
C LYS A 128 6.70 -7.51 -12.54
N ARG A 129 5.95 -8.62 -12.48
CA ARG A 129 6.52 -9.98 -12.44
C ARG A 129 6.96 -10.52 -13.82
N GLY A 130 6.71 -9.77 -14.89
CA GLY A 130 7.01 -10.22 -16.27
C GLY A 130 6.06 -11.31 -16.78
N GLU A 131 4.83 -11.33 -16.29
CA GLU A 131 3.82 -12.36 -16.61
C GLU A 131 2.74 -11.87 -17.58
N LYS A 132 2.52 -10.55 -17.64
CA LYS A 132 1.47 -9.94 -18.46
C LYS A 132 1.93 -8.63 -19.07
N ASN A 133 1.58 -8.38 -20.33
CA ASN A 133 1.73 -7.05 -20.94
C ASN A 133 0.60 -6.13 -20.48
N ILE A 134 0.93 -4.85 -20.35
CA ILE A 134 -0.02 -3.76 -20.11
C ILE A 134 0.08 -2.73 -21.24
N PRO A 135 -0.93 -1.89 -21.45
CA PRO A 135 -0.84 -0.77 -22.37
C PRO A 135 0.34 0.15 -22.02
N PRO A 136 1.06 0.71 -23.02
CA PRO A 136 2.27 1.51 -22.79
C PRO A 136 2.05 2.72 -21.91
N ARG A 137 0.83 3.27 -21.91
CA ARG A 137 0.40 4.41 -21.09
C ARG A 137 -0.74 3.96 -20.20
N SER A 138 -0.43 3.55 -18.98
CA SER A 138 -1.40 2.98 -18.06
C SER A 138 -1.55 3.80 -16.79
N ALA A 139 -2.74 3.76 -16.19
CA ALA A 139 -3.01 4.32 -14.88
C ALA A 139 -3.63 3.27 -13.97
N VAL A 140 -3.34 3.35 -12.67
CA VAL A 140 -4.06 2.62 -11.63
C VAL A 140 -4.75 3.65 -10.74
N VAL A 141 -6.03 3.46 -10.47
CA VAL A 141 -6.82 4.33 -9.58
C VAL A 141 -6.97 3.63 -8.24
N THR A 142 -6.55 4.31 -7.18
CA THR A 142 -6.68 3.79 -5.81
C THR A 142 -7.41 4.79 -4.91
N PHE A 143 -8.08 4.26 -3.89
CA PHE A 143 -8.71 5.05 -2.84
C PHE A 143 -8.27 4.52 -1.49
N ASP A 144 -7.96 5.43 -0.56
CA ASP A 144 -7.55 5.09 0.79
C ASP A 144 -8.68 5.33 1.80
N ASP A 145 -8.54 4.78 3.01
CA ASP A 145 -9.35 4.96 4.21
C ASP A 145 -10.69 4.21 4.28
N GLY A 146 -11.34 3.89 3.18
CA GLY A 146 -12.66 3.26 3.23
C GLY A 146 -13.80 4.23 3.58
N TRP A 147 -13.82 5.39 2.93
CA TRP A 147 -14.93 6.35 3.04
C TRP A 147 -16.19 5.84 2.35
N LYS A 148 -17.34 6.05 2.95
CA LYS A 148 -18.66 5.70 2.38
C LYS A 148 -18.87 6.30 0.98
N SER A 149 -18.34 7.50 0.73
CA SER A 149 -18.38 8.15 -0.57
C SER A 149 -17.65 7.39 -1.68
N GLN A 150 -16.73 6.50 -1.35
CA GLN A 150 -16.06 5.62 -2.33
C GLN A 150 -17.02 4.58 -2.88
N TYR A 151 -17.95 4.10 -2.05
CA TYR A 151 -19.03 3.20 -2.46
C TYR A 151 -20.18 3.95 -3.14
N GLU A 152 -20.65 5.06 -2.55
CA GLU A 152 -21.87 5.73 -2.99
C GLU A 152 -21.65 6.68 -4.19
N VAL A 153 -20.44 7.22 -4.36
CA VAL A 153 -20.13 8.24 -5.36
C VAL A 153 -19.03 7.80 -6.32
N ALA A 154 -17.86 7.38 -5.82
CA ALA A 154 -16.73 7.02 -6.70
C ALA A 154 -17.03 5.78 -7.54
N TRP A 155 -17.55 4.72 -6.95
CA TRP A 155 -17.87 3.48 -7.66
C TRP A 155 -18.85 3.65 -8.82
N PRO A 156 -20.00 4.36 -8.71
CA PRO A 156 -20.86 4.67 -9.84
C PRO A 156 -20.13 5.39 -10.98
N ILE A 157 -19.26 6.34 -10.67
CA ILE A 157 -18.45 7.05 -11.67
C ILE A 157 -17.48 6.08 -12.35
N MET A 158 -16.73 5.29 -11.58
CA MET A 158 -15.80 4.29 -12.12
C MET A 158 -16.51 3.29 -13.02
N LYS A 159 -17.70 2.81 -12.63
CA LYS A 159 -18.54 1.92 -13.46
C LYS A 159 -18.97 2.59 -14.78
N LYS A 160 -19.31 3.87 -14.77
CA LYS A 160 -19.67 4.63 -15.97
C LYS A 160 -18.57 4.62 -17.02
N TYR A 161 -17.30 4.64 -16.59
CA TYR A 161 -16.13 4.61 -17.49
C TYR A 161 -15.63 3.18 -17.74
N GLY A 162 -16.14 2.16 -17.06
CA GLY A 162 -15.64 0.79 -17.12
C GLY A 162 -14.24 0.67 -16.51
N TYR A 163 -13.90 1.51 -15.55
CA TYR A 163 -12.58 1.57 -14.95
C TYR A 163 -12.48 0.71 -13.68
N PRO A 164 -11.47 -0.17 -13.60
CA PRO A 164 -11.13 -0.86 -12.35
C PRO A 164 -10.51 0.11 -11.34
N PHE A 165 -10.60 -0.24 -10.06
CA PHE A 165 -9.93 0.49 -8.99
C PHE A 165 -9.64 -0.41 -7.79
N THR A 166 -8.75 0.07 -6.90
CA THR A 166 -8.35 -0.62 -5.68
C THR A 166 -8.70 0.23 -4.47
N LEU A 167 -9.23 -0.40 -3.41
CA LEU A 167 -9.44 0.23 -2.11
C LEU A 167 -8.36 -0.24 -1.14
N PHE A 168 -7.68 0.69 -0.47
CA PHE A 168 -6.80 0.43 0.66
C PHE A 168 -7.53 0.74 1.96
N ILE A 169 -7.83 -0.29 2.74
CA ILE A 169 -8.73 -0.22 3.90
C ILE A 169 -7.94 -0.35 5.19
N TYR A 170 -8.13 0.58 6.14
CA TYR A 170 -7.72 0.36 7.52
C TYR A 170 -8.89 -0.25 8.31
N THR A 171 -8.63 -1.39 8.94
CA THR A 171 -9.70 -2.30 9.37
C THR A 171 -10.55 -1.76 10.53
N GLU A 172 -9.96 -1.01 11.46
CA GLU A 172 -10.69 -0.36 12.55
C GLU A 172 -11.51 0.85 12.10
N GLY A 173 -11.27 1.34 10.87
CA GLY A 173 -12.03 2.40 10.22
C GLY A 173 -13.31 1.93 9.55
N VAL A 174 -13.47 0.64 9.29
CA VAL A 174 -14.71 0.09 8.75
C VAL A 174 -15.83 0.30 9.76
N ARG A 175 -17.02 0.61 9.29
CA ARG A 175 -18.17 0.89 10.17
C ARG A 175 -18.46 -0.29 11.10
N GLY A 176 -18.50 0.00 12.40
CA GLY A 176 -18.58 -1.01 13.46
C GLY A 176 -17.22 -1.37 14.07
N GLY A 177 -16.11 -0.97 13.46
CA GLY A 177 -14.80 -0.96 14.08
C GLY A 177 -14.65 0.18 15.09
N THR A 178 -13.60 0.16 15.90
CA THR A 178 -13.38 1.12 16.98
C THR A 178 -13.25 2.57 16.49
N LEU A 179 -12.76 2.78 15.26
CA LEU A 179 -12.57 4.08 14.64
C LEU A 179 -13.64 4.40 13.58
N GLY A 180 -14.47 3.43 13.21
CA GLY A 180 -15.47 3.54 12.15
C GLY A 180 -16.66 4.42 12.55
N GLY A 181 -16.80 5.57 11.88
CA GLY A 181 -17.92 6.49 12.04
C GLY A 181 -19.03 6.32 11.00
N GLY A 182 -20.02 7.21 11.02
CA GLY A 182 -21.16 7.18 10.09
C GLY A 182 -20.80 7.37 8.62
N GLU A 183 -19.65 7.96 8.32
CA GLU A 183 -19.11 8.19 6.98
C GLU A 183 -18.16 7.05 6.51
N ALA A 184 -17.98 6.00 7.32
CA ALA A 184 -17.18 4.85 6.98
C ALA A 184 -17.98 3.84 6.15
N ILE A 185 -17.30 3.14 5.25
CA ILE A 185 -17.83 2.00 4.50
C ILE A 185 -18.15 0.85 5.46
N THR A 186 -19.14 0.02 5.11
CA THR A 186 -19.49 -1.17 5.91
C THR A 186 -18.83 -2.43 5.34
N TRP A 187 -18.76 -3.49 6.15
CA TRP A 187 -18.27 -4.80 5.67
C TRP A 187 -19.15 -5.37 4.55
N GLU A 188 -20.47 -5.15 4.60
CA GLU A 188 -21.40 -5.57 3.55
C GLU A 188 -21.16 -4.79 2.25
N GLN A 189 -20.86 -3.49 2.34
CA GLN A 189 -20.51 -2.67 1.18
C GLN A 189 -19.17 -3.12 0.57
N LEU A 190 -18.17 -3.45 1.40
CA LEU A 190 -16.89 -4.01 0.95
C LEU A 190 -17.10 -5.37 0.25
N ALA A 191 -17.92 -6.25 0.83
CA ALA A 191 -18.25 -7.52 0.20
C ALA A 191 -18.95 -7.32 -1.16
N ASN A 192 -19.88 -6.37 -1.26
CA ASN A 192 -20.54 -6.05 -2.50
C ASN A 192 -19.57 -5.49 -3.56
N LEU A 193 -18.62 -4.65 -3.17
CA LEU A 193 -17.56 -4.15 -4.07
C LEU A 193 -16.67 -5.30 -4.58
N ARG A 194 -16.23 -6.18 -3.69
CA ARG A 194 -15.46 -7.38 -4.04
C ARG A 194 -16.21 -8.24 -5.06
N ASP A 195 -17.47 -8.51 -4.82
CA ASP A 195 -18.31 -9.36 -5.69
C ASP A 195 -18.53 -8.71 -7.08
N ASN A 196 -18.31 -7.41 -7.18
CA ASN A 196 -18.32 -6.65 -8.43
C ASN A 196 -16.91 -6.37 -8.99
N GLY A 197 -15.89 -7.09 -8.52
CA GLY A 197 -14.54 -7.06 -9.08
C GLY A 197 -13.65 -5.89 -8.61
N VAL A 198 -14.03 -5.17 -7.56
CA VAL A 198 -13.17 -4.16 -6.95
C VAL A 198 -12.09 -4.85 -6.10
N ASP A 199 -10.86 -4.46 -6.31
CA ASP A 199 -9.71 -4.96 -5.56
C ASP A 199 -9.64 -4.27 -4.19
N ILE A 200 -9.55 -5.06 -3.09
CA ILE A 200 -9.52 -4.56 -1.72
C ILE A 200 -8.22 -4.99 -1.07
N GLN A 201 -7.46 -4.04 -0.56
CA GLN A 201 -6.11 -4.19 -0.07
C GLN A 201 -5.92 -3.49 1.29
N ALA A 202 -4.76 -3.68 1.93
CA ALA A 202 -4.53 -3.26 3.31
C ALA A 202 -3.98 -1.83 3.44
N HIS A 203 -4.48 -1.10 4.47
CA HIS A 203 -4.04 0.23 4.88
C HIS A 203 -3.85 0.33 6.40
N THR A 204 -3.30 -0.70 7.03
CA THR A 204 -3.13 -0.86 8.48
C THR A 204 -4.42 -1.20 9.25
N ALA A 205 -4.28 -1.43 10.55
CA ALA A 205 -5.44 -1.61 11.42
C ALA A 205 -6.05 -0.27 11.84
N THR A 206 -5.23 0.72 12.26
CA THR A 206 -5.72 1.94 12.91
C THR A 206 -5.32 3.25 12.22
N HIS A 207 -4.71 3.21 11.03
CA HIS A 207 -4.28 4.37 10.26
C HIS A 207 -3.34 5.30 11.05
N GLN A 208 -2.29 4.74 11.66
CA GLN A 208 -1.30 5.50 12.40
C GLN A 208 0.05 5.55 11.66
N ASP A 209 0.91 6.51 12.03
CA ASP A 209 2.30 6.50 11.58
C ASP A 209 3.01 5.29 12.18
N LEU A 210 3.51 4.42 11.30
CA LEU A 210 4.08 3.12 11.70
C LEU A 210 5.50 3.21 12.26
N ARG A 211 6.16 4.37 12.15
CA ARG A 211 7.56 4.51 12.56
C ARG A 211 7.67 4.57 14.08
N GLU A 212 8.66 3.89 14.65
CA GLU A 212 8.91 3.89 16.09
C GLU A 212 9.19 5.31 16.62
N GLY A 213 8.82 5.56 17.85
CA GLY A 213 9.08 6.82 18.54
C GLY A 213 7.96 7.86 18.41
N HIS A 214 6.95 7.62 17.59
CA HIS A 214 5.75 8.44 17.53
C HIS A 214 4.73 8.05 18.61
N SER A 215 3.89 9.00 19.01
CA SER A 215 2.73 8.68 19.84
C SER A 215 1.60 8.17 18.95
N VAL A 216 1.17 6.95 19.20
CA VAL A 216 0.10 6.28 18.46
C VAL A 216 -1.14 6.08 19.31
N MET A 217 -2.30 5.96 18.67
CA MET A 217 -3.55 5.57 19.31
C MET A 217 -3.55 4.05 19.48
N VAL A 218 -3.65 3.59 20.71
CA VAL A 218 -3.78 2.16 21.05
C VAL A 218 -5.23 1.89 21.44
N ILE A 219 -5.78 0.81 20.90
CA ILE A 219 -7.10 0.30 21.27
C ILE A 219 -6.89 -0.72 22.39
N GLU A 220 -7.26 -0.35 23.61
CA GLU A 220 -7.17 -1.21 24.78
C GLU A 220 -8.30 -2.25 24.80
N PRO A 221 -8.16 -3.34 25.55
CA PRO A 221 -9.26 -4.26 25.81
C PRO A 221 -10.52 -3.50 26.27
N GLY A 222 -11.67 -3.81 25.65
CA GLY A 222 -12.93 -3.08 25.87
C GLY A 222 -13.11 -1.84 24.99
N GLY A 223 -12.25 -1.61 23.99
CA GLY A 223 -12.41 -0.55 22.99
C GLY A 223 -11.99 0.85 23.45
N LYS A 224 -11.38 0.98 24.62
CA LYS A 224 -10.87 2.26 25.10
C LYS A 224 -9.68 2.72 24.26
N ARG A 225 -9.72 3.96 23.79
CA ARG A 225 -8.64 4.59 23.02
C ARG A 225 -7.70 5.32 23.95
N THR A 226 -6.40 5.02 23.86
CA THR A 226 -5.35 5.70 24.63
C THR A 226 -4.20 6.08 23.71
N LYS A 227 -3.66 7.30 23.91
CA LYS A 227 -2.47 7.74 23.18
C LYS A 227 -1.23 7.33 23.95
N LYS A 228 -0.37 6.51 23.33
CA LYS A 228 0.86 5.99 23.93
C LYS A 228 2.05 6.18 23.01
N LYS A 229 3.23 6.38 23.59
CA LYS A 229 4.49 6.26 22.88
C LYS A 229 4.98 4.83 23.12
N LEU A 230 4.95 4.01 22.06
CA LEU A 230 5.37 2.61 22.11
C LEU A 230 6.85 2.49 21.73
N THR A 231 7.55 1.58 22.40
CA THR A 231 8.96 1.23 22.12
C THR A 231 9.19 -0.24 22.42
N GLY A 232 10.24 -0.81 21.82
CA GLY A 232 10.65 -2.20 22.07
C GLY A 232 9.52 -3.20 21.82
N ALA A 233 9.31 -4.15 22.73
CA ALA A 233 8.34 -5.23 22.56
C ALA A 233 6.89 -4.75 22.39
N ASP A 234 6.49 -3.65 23.03
CA ASP A 234 5.14 -3.11 22.88
C ASP A 234 4.94 -2.51 21.48
N TYR A 235 5.96 -1.86 20.92
CA TYR A 235 5.94 -1.38 19.54
C TYR A 235 5.87 -2.55 18.57
N GLU A 236 6.70 -3.58 18.74
CA GLU A 236 6.69 -4.75 17.87
C GLU A 236 5.34 -5.46 17.85
N LYS A 237 4.73 -5.65 19.00
CA LYS A 237 3.38 -6.24 19.08
C LYS A 237 2.34 -5.38 18.40
N TRP A 238 2.42 -4.07 18.55
CA TRP A 238 1.48 -3.14 17.94
C TRP A 238 1.65 -3.11 16.43
N ILE A 239 2.89 -2.97 15.91
CA ILE A 239 3.12 -2.87 14.46
C ILE A 239 2.80 -4.18 13.74
N GLN A 240 2.98 -5.34 14.39
CA GLN A 240 2.51 -6.62 13.86
C GLN A 240 1.00 -6.60 13.63
N ASN A 241 0.21 -6.08 14.57
CA ASN A 241 -1.24 -5.95 14.39
C ASN A 241 -1.59 -4.95 13.27
N GLU A 242 -0.85 -3.83 13.18
CA GLU A 242 -1.09 -2.83 12.13
C GLU A 242 -0.85 -3.39 10.73
N VAL A 243 0.18 -4.21 10.53
CA VAL A 243 0.60 -4.70 9.21
C VAL A 243 0.07 -6.09 8.91
N VAL A 244 0.24 -7.04 9.84
CA VAL A 244 -0.17 -8.44 9.63
C VAL A 244 -1.62 -8.64 10.02
N GLY A 245 -2.02 -8.18 11.20
CA GLY A 245 -3.39 -8.37 11.69
C GLY A 245 -4.46 -7.74 10.78
N CYS A 246 -4.19 -6.57 10.19
CA CYS A 246 -5.13 -5.96 9.24
C CYS A 246 -5.29 -6.81 7.96
N LYS A 247 -4.19 -7.40 7.44
CA LYS A 247 -4.23 -8.30 6.29
C LYS A 247 -5.08 -9.54 6.59
N GLU A 248 -4.77 -10.22 7.69
CA GLU A 248 -5.48 -11.43 8.10
C GLU A 248 -6.98 -11.17 8.30
N LEU A 249 -7.35 -10.04 8.90
CA LEU A 249 -8.75 -9.68 9.10
C LEU A 249 -9.48 -9.41 7.77
N LEU A 250 -8.85 -8.72 6.81
CA LEU A 250 -9.43 -8.51 5.48
C LEU A 250 -9.60 -9.83 4.73
N GLU A 251 -8.58 -10.68 4.73
CA GLU A 251 -8.63 -12.00 4.10
C GLU A 251 -9.73 -12.90 4.72
N GLN A 252 -9.80 -12.92 6.05
CA GLN A 252 -10.83 -13.68 6.78
C GLN A 252 -12.25 -13.17 6.51
N ARG A 253 -12.46 -11.85 6.56
CA ARG A 253 -13.79 -11.25 6.42
C ARG A 253 -14.32 -11.27 5.01
N LEU A 254 -13.45 -11.14 4.02
CA LEU A 254 -13.84 -10.95 2.64
C LEU A 254 -13.51 -12.15 1.74
N GLY A 255 -12.75 -13.14 2.21
CA GLY A 255 -12.35 -14.30 1.40
C GLY A 255 -11.49 -13.92 0.19
N ILE A 256 -10.65 -12.89 0.33
CA ILE A 256 -9.78 -12.36 -0.73
C ILE A 256 -8.31 -12.68 -0.43
N LYS A 257 -7.45 -12.42 -1.42
CA LYS A 257 -6.00 -12.36 -1.21
C LYS A 257 -5.58 -10.89 -1.09
N VAL A 258 -4.93 -10.55 0.01
CA VAL A 258 -4.35 -9.21 0.24
C VAL A 258 -2.84 -9.28 0.01
N ASN A 259 -2.38 -8.67 -1.07
CA ASN A 259 -0.97 -8.68 -1.49
C ASN A 259 -0.39 -7.28 -1.72
N CYS A 260 -1.16 -6.23 -1.45
CA CYS A 260 -0.75 -4.84 -1.52
C CYS A 260 -0.96 -4.14 -0.18
N PHE A 261 -0.03 -3.27 0.18
CA PHE A 261 -0.04 -2.52 1.42
C PHE A 261 0.23 -1.03 1.15
N ALA A 262 -0.70 -0.16 1.50
CA ALA A 262 -0.46 1.28 1.48
C ALA A 262 -0.12 1.77 2.89
N VAL A 263 1.02 2.47 3.02
CA VAL A 263 1.42 3.02 4.33
C VAL A 263 0.71 4.35 4.59
N PRO A 264 0.13 4.56 5.77
CA PRO A 264 -0.48 5.83 6.14
C PRO A 264 0.50 7.01 5.98
N PHE A 265 0.01 8.11 5.41
CA PHE A 265 0.79 9.34 5.16
C PHE A 265 1.98 9.15 4.21
N GLY A 266 2.19 7.96 3.65
CA GLY A 266 3.39 7.59 2.91
C GLY A 266 4.64 7.40 3.78
N ASN A 267 4.50 7.38 5.11
CA ASN A 267 5.60 7.32 6.07
C ASN A 267 6.02 5.88 6.36
N TYR A 268 7.27 5.57 6.13
CA TYR A 268 7.86 4.24 6.37
C TYR A 268 9.33 4.34 6.77
N ASN A 269 9.88 3.24 7.27
CA ASN A 269 11.28 2.99 7.47
C ASN A 269 11.62 1.56 7.01
N GLU A 270 12.87 1.14 7.08
CA GLU A 270 13.28 -0.20 6.62
C GLU A 270 12.59 -1.32 7.42
N HIS A 271 12.36 -1.12 8.71
CA HIS A 271 11.64 -2.09 9.53
C HIS A 271 10.20 -2.33 9.03
N VAL A 272 9.47 -1.27 8.66
CA VAL A 272 8.12 -1.36 8.08
C VAL A 272 8.15 -2.11 6.75
N LYS A 273 9.14 -1.83 5.88
CA LYS A 273 9.31 -2.55 4.60
C LYS A 273 9.57 -4.05 4.82
N GLU A 274 10.49 -4.37 5.72
CA GLU A 274 10.84 -5.74 6.04
C GLU A 274 9.63 -6.50 6.59
N LEU A 275 8.90 -5.89 7.51
CA LEU A 275 7.69 -6.46 8.08
C LEU A 275 6.62 -6.71 7.01
N ALA A 276 6.38 -5.74 6.12
CA ALA A 276 5.43 -5.89 5.01
C ALA A 276 5.85 -7.04 4.07
N ARG A 277 7.15 -7.12 3.72
CA ARG A 277 7.68 -8.22 2.90
C ARG A 277 7.50 -9.58 3.57
N ASN A 278 7.81 -9.67 4.87
CA ASN A 278 7.68 -10.91 5.65
C ASN A 278 6.22 -11.32 5.85
N ALA A 279 5.29 -10.36 5.88
CA ALA A 279 3.84 -10.60 5.87
C ALA A 279 3.31 -11.07 4.51
N GLY A 280 4.16 -11.14 3.49
CA GLY A 280 3.80 -11.62 2.14
C GLY A 280 3.09 -10.57 1.28
N TYR A 281 3.24 -9.28 1.59
CA TYR A 281 2.86 -8.24 0.65
C TYR A 281 3.85 -8.20 -0.53
N GLU A 282 3.30 -8.17 -1.72
CA GLU A 282 4.08 -8.10 -2.97
C GLU A 282 4.50 -6.67 -3.30
N ALA A 283 3.68 -5.70 -2.89
CA ALA A 283 3.89 -4.29 -3.16
C ALA A 283 3.52 -3.41 -1.97
N MET A 284 4.36 -2.41 -1.68
CA MET A 284 4.08 -1.37 -0.69
C MET A 284 3.97 0.00 -1.39
N PHE A 285 2.91 0.76 -1.05
CA PHE A 285 2.56 2.02 -1.69
C PHE A 285 2.74 3.21 -0.75
N THR A 286 3.27 4.29 -1.30
CA THR A 286 3.45 5.58 -0.63
C THR A 286 2.59 6.66 -1.29
N VAL A 287 2.77 7.93 -0.92
CA VAL A 287 2.12 9.10 -1.56
C VAL A 287 3.13 10.02 -2.23
N TYR A 288 4.32 9.52 -2.55
CA TYR A 288 5.37 10.25 -3.26
C TYR A 288 5.27 9.92 -4.76
N GLY A 289 4.34 10.61 -5.46
CA GLY A 289 3.98 10.32 -6.85
C GLY A 289 5.12 10.42 -7.83
N GLN A 290 5.28 9.37 -8.63
CA GLN A 290 6.19 9.29 -9.78
C GLN A 290 5.65 8.29 -10.80
N PRO A 291 6.00 8.40 -12.10
CA PRO A 291 5.74 7.35 -13.06
C PRO A 291 6.49 6.08 -12.67
N ILE A 292 5.78 4.96 -12.67
CA ILE A 292 6.35 3.65 -12.36
C ILE A 292 6.75 2.97 -13.66
N THR A 293 7.96 2.41 -13.68
CA THR A 293 8.52 1.63 -14.79
C THR A 293 8.65 0.16 -14.40
N PHE A 294 9.04 -0.67 -15.35
CA PHE A 294 9.26 -2.10 -15.11
C PHE A 294 10.32 -2.35 -14.02
N THR A 295 11.34 -1.49 -13.92
CA THR A 295 12.46 -1.62 -12.96
C THR A 295 12.22 -0.93 -11.62
N SER A 296 11.18 -0.09 -11.47
CA SER A 296 10.87 0.58 -10.19
C SER A 296 10.69 -0.42 -9.05
N SER A 297 11.20 -0.09 -7.87
CA SER A 297 11.08 -0.94 -6.67
C SER A 297 9.62 -1.18 -6.29
N MET A 298 9.32 -2.39 -5.83
CA MET A 298 8.00 -2.76 -5.30
C MET A 298 7.84 -2.42 -3.81
N ASP A 299 8.93 -2.08 -3.12
CA ASP A 299 8.94 -1.81 -1.68
C ASP A 299 8.47 -0.39 -1.31
N SER A 300 8.34 0.51 -2.30
CA SER A 300 8.01 1.92 -2.06
C SER A 300 7.43 2.60 -3.30
N ILE A 301 6.39 2.01 -3.85
CA ILE A 301 5.72 2.50 -5.05
C ILE A 301 5.08 3.85 -4.78
N GLY A 302 5.45 4.87 -5.55
CA GLY A 302 4.91 6.21 -5.42
C GLY A 302 3.51 6.34 -6.04
N ARG A 303 2.60 7.00 -5.32
CA ARG A 303 1.27 7.37 -5.81
C ARG A 303 1.10 8.87 -5.80
N TYR A 304 0.34 9.40 -6.72
CA TYR A 304 -0.03 10.81 -6.79
C TYR A 304 -1.27 11.05 -5.92
N ALA A 305 -1.09 11.69 -4.75
CA ALA A 305 -2.20 12.09 -3.89
C ALA A 305 -2.99 13.23 -4.55
N ILE A 306 -4.24 12.97 -4.87
CA ILE A 306 -5.14 13.92 -5.53
C ILE A 306 -6.00 14.61 -4.48
N GLU A 307 -5.75 15.90 -4.32
CA GLU A 307 -6.24 16.74 -3.24
C GLU A 307 -6.72 18.09 -3.78
N ALA A 308 -7.75 18.68 -3.18
CA ALA A 308 -8.30 19.96 -3.64
C ALA A 308 -7.32 21.14 -3.48
N ASN A 309 -6.44 21.10 -2.48
CA ASN A 309 -5.39 22.12 -2.26
C ASN A 309 -4.18 21.98 -3.20
N ARG A 310 -4.12 20.89 -3.99
CA ARG A 310 -3.04 20.61 -4.94
C ARG A 310 -3.59 20.29 -6.34
N PRO A 311 -4.34 21.19 -6.97
CA PRO A 311 -5.14 20.91 -8.17
C PRO A 311 -4.32 20.55 -9.42
N LYS A 312 -3.01 20.86 -9.43
CA LYS A 312 -2.13 20.57 -10.56
C LYS A 312 -1.59 19.14 -10.56
N VAL A 313 -1.60 18.43 -9.42
CA VAL A 313 -0.96 17.11 -9.29
C VAL A 313 -1.48 16.10 -10.31
N PHE A 314 -2.78 16.10 -10.58
CA PHE A 314 -3.36 15.21 -11.60
C PHE A 314 -2.83 15.53 -13.00
N ALA A 315 -2.92 16.79 -13.42
CA ALA A 315 -2.44 17.22 -14.74
C ALA A 315 -0.94 17.01 -14.91
N ASP A 316 -0.15 17.28 -13.88
CA ASP A 316 1.30 17.04 -13.86
C ASP A 316 1.60 15.55 -14.04
N ALA A 317 0.93 14.67 -13.29
CA ALA A 317 1.08 13.23 -13.42
C ALA A 317 0.73 12.74 -14.83
N VAL A 318 -0.39 13.18 -15.36
CA VAL A 318 -0.84 12.86 -16.72
C VAL A 318 0.14 13.35 -17.79
N SER A 319 0.77 14.50 -17.60
CA SER A 319 1.78 15.04 -18.53
C SER A 319 3.08 14.26 -18.53
N MET A 320 3.43 13.60 -17.41
CA MET A 320 4.65 12.80 -17.28
C MET A 320 4.56 11.46 -18.01
N ILE A 321 3.35 10.93 -18.26
CA ILE A 321 3.16 9.65 -18.92
C ILE A 321 3.06 9.84 -20.45
N GLY A 322 4.03 9.33 -21.17
CA GLY A 322 3.98 9.26 -22.64
C GLY A 322 4.25 10.56 -23.37
N ALA A 323 5.05 11.45 -22.81
CA ALA A 323 5.69 12.53 -23.59
C ALA A 323 6.68 12.00 -24.64
N SER A 324 6.94 10.69 -24.72
CA SER A 324 7.79 10.09 -25.72
C SER A 324 6.97 9.34 -26.80
N THR A 325 6.57 10.04 -27.83
CA THR A 325 6.32 9.47 -29.14
C THR A 325 7.69 9.14 -29.77
N GLY A 326 8.18 7.95 -29.53
CA GLY A 326 9.43 7.48 -30.14
C GLY A 326 10.50 7.10 -29.12
N GLY A 327 10.56 5.81 -28.80
CA GLY A 327 11.60 5.22 -27.96
C GLY A 327 11.29 5.35 -26.47
N GLY A 328 10.88 4.23 -25.88
CA GLY A 328 10.63 4.15 -24.44
C GLY A 328 11.84 4.67 -23.68
N THR A 329 11.65 5.76 -22.96
CA THR A 329 12.61 6.15 -21.93
C THR A 329 12.40 5.21 -20.75
N ALA A 330 13.12 4.09 -20.76
CA ALA A 330 13.33 3.34 -19.55
C ALA A 330 13.84 4.32 -18.50
N VAL A 331 13.19 4.37 -17.33
CA VAL A 331 13.81 5.01 -16.18
C VAL A 331 14.98 4.10 -15.81
N ALA A 332 16.18 4.51 -16.15
CA ALA A 332 17.35 3.82 -15.65
C ALA A 332 17.43 4.09 -14.14
N GLU A 333 17.21 3.06 -13.35
CA GLU A 333 17.56 3.13 -11.94
C GLU A 333 19.09 3.10 -11.86
N VAL A 334 19.67 4.22 -11.44
CA VAL A 334 21.09 4.29 -11.10
C VAL A 334 21.18 3.93 -9.63
N GLY A 335 21.84 2.81 -9.33
CA GLY A 335 22.04 2.39 -7.94
C GLY A 335 22.70 3.52 -7.13
N ALA A 336 22.27 3.72 -5.89
CA ALA A 336 22.89 4.70 -4.99
C ALA A 336 24.41 4.46 -4.81
N LYS A 337 24.86 3.23 -5.03
CA LYS A 337 26.27 2.85 -5.01
C LYS A 337 27.08 3.38 -6.19
N ASP A 338 26.41 3.74 -7.27
CA ASP A 338 27.04 4.30 -8.48
C ASP A 338 27.13 5.83 -8.44
N LEU A 339 26.53 6.45 -7.39
CA LEU A 339 26.54 7.89 -7.16
C LEU A 339 27.22 8.23 -5.84
N THR A 340 27.91 9.34 -5.82
CA THR A 340 28.38 9.91 -4.56
C THR A 340 27.24 10.68 -3.90
N THR A 341 26.75 10.17 -2.78
CA THR A 341 25.67 10.78 -1.98
C THR A 341 26.20 11.27 -0.62
N GLN A 342 25.55 12.28 -0.07
CA GLN A 342 25.81 12.79 1.26
C GLN A 342 24.47 13.15 1.93
N PRO A 343 24.12 12.57 3.09
CA PRO A 343 24.82 11.40 3.68
C PRO A 343 24.91 10.23 2.72
N ALA A 344 25.88 9.34 2.91
CA ALA A 344 26.01 8.15 2.10
C ALA A 344 24.87 7.15 2.39
N ASP A 345 24.60 6.24 1.47
CA ASP A 345 23.60 5.20 1.68
C ASP A 345 23.99 4.32 2.87
N GLY A 346 23.08 4.16 3.84
CA GLY A 346 23.32 3.45 5.10
C GLY A 346 24.13 4.23 6.16
N GLU A 347 24.63 5.46 5.86
CA GLU A 347 25.33 6.30 6.84
C GLU A 347 24.38 6.76 7.95
N THR A 348 24.90 6.88 9.19
CA THR A 348 24.17 7.50 10.29
C THR A 348 24.79 8.85 10.62
N VAL A 349 23.97 9.92 10.50
CA VAL A 349 24.39 11.27 10.82
C VAL A 349 23.95 11.68 12.22
N ARG A 350 24.75 12.55 12.88
CA ARG A 350 24.47 13.06 14.24
C ARG A 350 23.73 14.40 14.24
N THR A 351 23.07 14.72 13.14
CA THR A 351 22.29 15.97 13.04
C THR A 351 20.93 15.68 12.40
N ALA A 352 19.89 16.26 12.94
CA ALA A 352 18.56 16.23 12.35
C ALA A 352 18.33 17.31 11.27
N LEU A 353 19.36 18.10 10.96
CA LEU A 353 19.38 19.13 9.91
C LEU A 353 20.48 18.86 8.89
N PRO A 354 20.53 17.67 8.25
CA PRO A 354 21.61 17.33 7.34
C PRO A 354 21.59 18.19 6.07
N LEU A 355 22.75 18.37 5.47
CA LEU A 355 22.88 18.78 4.09
C LEU A 355 22.81 17.51 3.22
N ILE A 356 21.79 17.43 2.39
CA ILE A 356 21.58 16.32 1.46
C ILE A 356 22.20 16.68 0.12
N LYS A 357 23.06 15.80 -0.43
CA LYS A 357 23.67 15.97 -1.76
C LYS A 357 23.70 14.66 -2.53
N ALA A 358 23.66 14.79 -3.85
CA ALA A 358 24.03 13.71 -4.76
C ALA A 358 24.81 14.28 -5.94
N ASN A 359 25.83 13.56 -6.40
CA ASN A 359 26.54 13.93 -7.62
C ASN A 359 25.99 13.12 -8.79
N LEU A 360 25.44 13.82 -9.77
CA LEU A 360 24.77 13.23 -10.93
C LEU A 360 25.68 13.17 -12.18
N SER A 361 26.95 13.53 -12.07
CA SER A 361 27.86 13.63 -13.23
C SER A 361 28.10 12.29 -13.93
N SER A 362 27.97 11.16 -13.23
CA SER A 362 28.08 9.82 -13.81
C SER A 362 26.86 9.44 -14.69
N ILE A 363 25.75 10.19 -14.60
CA ILE A 363 24.52 9.89 -15.34
C ILE A 363 24.55 10.49 -16.75
N GLY A 364 25.53 11.36 -17.05
CA GLY A 364 25.62 12.09 -18.30
C GLY A 364 25.09 13.51 -18.18
N GLN A 365 24.76 14.15 -19.31
CA GLN A 365 24.32 15.54 -19.32
C GLN A 365 22.88 15.68 -18.78
N ILE A 366 22.73 16.33 -17.62
CA ILE A 366 21.44 16.54 -16.99
C ILE A 366 20.75 17.76 -17.61
N GLU A 367 19.47 17.59 -17.97
CA GLU A 367 18.63 18.68 -18.46
C GLU A 367 18.30 19.65 -17.33
N PRO A 368 18.63 20.95 -17.45
CA PRO A 368 18.30 21.95 -16.44
C PRO A 368 16.79 22.00 -16.17
N GLY A 369 16.39 22.10 -14.91
CA GLY A 369 14.97 22.13 -14.50
C GLY A 369 14.26 20.79 -14.49
N SER A 370 14.92 19.69 -14.92
CA SER A 370 14.32 18.35 -14.86
C SER A 370 14.49 17.67 -13.51
N ILE A 371 15.35 18.22 -12.63
CA ILE A 371 15.71 17.61 -11.36
C ILE A 371 14.60 17.80 -10.33
N GLN A 372 14.25 16.71 -9.69
CA GLN A 372 13.35 16.69 -8.53
C GLN A 372 14.00 15.91 -7.40
N MET A 373 14.00 16.47 -6.21
CA MET A 373 14.42 15.79 -4.99
C MET A 373 13.24 15.65 -4.04
N ARG A 374 13.05 14.45 -3.53
CA ARG A 374 12.05 14.14 -2.50
C ARG A 374 12.77 13.63 -1.26
N VAL A 375 12.34 14.11 -0.12
CA VAL A 375 12.91 13.73 1.19
C VAL A 375 11.79 13.20 2.06
N SER A 376 11.96 12.01 2.65
CA SER A 376 10.95 11.43 3.52
C SER A 376 10.62 12.37 4.67
N GLY A 377 9.33 12.54 4.95
CA GLY A 377 8.82 13.48 5.94
C GLY A 377 8.74 14.96 5.49
N LEU A 378 9.35 15.33 4.34
CA LEU A 378 9.29 16.68 3.78
C LEU A 378 8.60 16.75 2.41
N GLY A 379 8.55 15.62 1.68
CA GLY A 379 7.99 15.58 0.32
C GLY A 379 8.96 16.13 -0.74
N LEU A 380 8.41 16.75 -1.80
CA LEU A 380 9.20 17.41 -2.83
C LEU A 380 9.85 18.68 -2.25
N VAL A 381 11.17 18.78 -2.38
CA VAL A 381 11.96 19.88 -1.82
C VAL A 381 12.62 20.72 -2.94
N PRO A 382 12.84 22.03 -2.72
CA PRO A 382 13.51 22.91 -3.68
C PRO A 382 15.03 22.66 -3.65
N ALA A 383 15.48 21.63 -4.37
CA ALA A 383 16.89 21.30 -4.45
C ALA A 383 17.65 22.26 -5.41
N ASN A 384 18.86 22.62 -5.05
CA ASN A 384 19.77 23.41 -5.90
C ASN A 384 20.62 22.46 -6.73
N PHE A 385 20.70 22.72 -8.04
CA PHE A 385 21.56 21.98 -8.96
C PHE A 385 22.65 22.90 -9.52
N ASP A 386 23.88 22.43 -9.44
CA ASP A 386 25.03 23.05 -10.06
C ASP A 386 25.45 22.28 -11.32
N PRO A 387 25.17 22.79 -12.52
CA PRO A 387 25.49 22.10 -13.77
C PRO A 387 26.99 21.95 -14.05
N LYS A 388 27.86 22.76 -13.37
CA LYS A 388 29.32 22.65 -13.55
C LYS A 388 29.91 21.45 -12.81
N THR A 389 29.35 21.13 -11.66
CA THR A 389 29.82 20.03 -10.80
C THR A 389 28.93 18.80 -10.85
N GLY A 390 27.75 18.92 -11.45
CA GLY A 390 26.74 17.86 -11.45
C GLY A 390 26.11 17.60 -10.08
N ASN A 391 26.35 18.47 -9.09
CA ASN A 391 25.83 18.31 -7.75
C ASN A 391 24.40 18.84 -7.62
N VAL A 392 23.51 18.03 -7.09
CA VAL A 392 22.22 18.45 -6.57
C VAL A 392 22.28 18.47 -5.05
N SER A 393 21.75 19.52 -4.41
CA SER A 393 21.83 19.68 -2.96
C SER A 393 20.59 20.31 -2.36
N TYR A 394 20.31 19.94 -1.10
CA TYR A 394 19.25 20.53 -0.30
C TYR A 394 19.66 20.57 1.17
N GLN A 395 19.63 21.78 1.76
CA GLN A 395 19.80 21.93 3.20
C GLN A 395 18.46 21.73 3.88
N VAL A 396 18.36 20.73 4.75
CA VAL A 396 17.15 20.50 5.54
C VAL A 396 16.93 21.66 6.51
N PRO A 397 15.81 22.41 6.39
CA PRO A 397 15.59 23.65 7.17
C PRO A 397 14.94 23.41 8.52
N GLN A 398 14.37 22.23 8.75
CA GLN A 398 13.68 21.85 9.98
C GLN A 398 14.08 20.43 10.38
N LYS A 399 14.09 20.15 11.69
CA LYS A 399 14.49 18.84 12.20
C LYS A 399 13.69 17.71 11.55
N LEU A 400 14.41 16.76 10.95
CA LEU A 400 13.83 15.47 10.57
C LEU A 400 13.44 14.72 11.85
N ARG A 401 12.22 14.21 11.87
CA ARG A 401 11.62 13.62 13.08
C ARG A 401 11.92 12.14 13.23
N ASP A 402 12.41 11.52 12.17
CA ASP A 402 12.57 10.08 12.07
C ASP A 402 14.01 9.67 12.29
N LYS A 403 14.21 8.44 12.74
CA LYS A 403 15.55 7.84 12.89
C LYS A 403 16.21 7.50 11.56
N THR A 404 15.45 7.48 10.48
CA THR A 404 15.92 7.24 9.11
C THR A 404 15.29 8.23 8.15
N CYS A 405 16.02 8.58 7.10
CA CYS A 405 15.54 9.45 6.04
C CYS A 405 15.86 8.84 4.69
N THR A 406 14.83 8.63 3.87
CA THR A 406 15.00 8.22 2.47
C THR A 406 14.94 9.46 1.57
N VAL A 407 15.89 9.55 0.65
CA VAL A 407 15.96 10.58 -0.38
C VAL A 407 15.79 9.93 -1.74
N ILE A 408 14.99 10.56 -2.59
CA ILE A 408 14.80 10.17 -3.98
C ILE A 408 15.17 11.36 -4.85
N VAL A 409 16.08 11.15 -5.80
CA VAL A 409 16.44 12.15 -6.81
C VAL A 409 16.07 11.61 -8.17
N SER A 410 15.32 12.39 -8.94
CA SER A 410 15.05 12.10 -10.33
C SER A 410 15.48 13.25 -11.22
N ALA A 411 16.01 12.95 -12.40
CA ALA A 411 16.47 13.90 -13.40
C ALA A 411 16.19 13.37 -14.82
N LYS A 412 16.32 14.23 -15.83
CA LYS A 412 16.37 13.79 -17.22
C LYS A 412 17.80 13.95 -17.75
N SER A 413 18.29 12.92 -18.44
CA SER A 413 19.55 12.92 -19.13
C SER A 413 19.32 12.36 -20.53
N GLU A 414 19.70 13.10 -21.57
CA GLU A 414 19.50 12.69 -22.99
C GLU A 414 18.05 12.28 -23.31
N GLY A 415 17.07 13.02 -22.77
CA GLY A 415 15.64 12.73 -22.92
C GLY A 415 15.14 11.53 -22.11
N LYS A 416 16.01 10.84 -21.38
CA LYS A 416 15.65 9.69 -20.52
C LYS A 416 15.51 10.14 -19.07
N LYS A 417 14.45 9.70 -18.39
CA LYS A 417 14.33 9.91 -16.94
C LYS A 417 15.24 8.93 -16.22
N VAL A 418 16.04 9.44 -15.30
CA VAL A 418 16.90 8.68 -14.40
C VAL A 418 16.44 8.95 -12.97
N GLU A 419 16.44 7.93 -12.14
CA GLU A 419 16.07 8.03 -10.74
C GLU A 419 17.04 7.25 -9.86
N THR A 420 17.35 7.80 -8.69
CA THR A 420 18.11 7.13 -7.65
C THR A 420 17.46 7.37 -6.30
N HIS A 421 17.68 6.46 -5.37
CA HIS A 421 17.26 6.63 -3.99
C HIS A 421 18.32 6.07 -3.04
N TRP A 422 18.40 6.65 -1.85
CA TRP A 422 19.24 6.16 -0.76
C TRP A 422 18.61 6.49 0.59
N THR A 423 19.04 5.79 1.63
CA THR A 423 18.51 5.95 2.99
C THR A 423 19.66 6.13 3.97
N PHE A 424 19.55 7.08 4.89
CA PHE A 424 20.51 7.30 5.95
C PHE A 424 19.84 7.35 7.32
N GLY A 425 20.61 6.99 8.37
CA GLY A 425 20.19 7.04 9.77
C GLY A 425 20.38 8.44 10.37
N ILE A 426 19.57 8.77 11.39
CA ILE A 426 19.67 10.01 12.16
C ILE A 426 19.74 9.66 13.64
N GLU A 427 20.87 9.99 14.27
CA GLU A 427 21.04 9.97 15.72
C GLU A 427 21.09 11.40 16.23
N GLU A 428 20.15 11.79 17.11
CA GLU A 428 20.32 13.04 17.86
C GLU A 428 21.47 12.85 18.86
N ALA A 429 22.47 13.75 18.79
CA ALA A 429 23.48 13.83 19.84
C ALA A 429 22.76 14.00 21.18
N ALA A 430 23.02 13.06 22.12
CA ALA A 430 22.52 13.21 23.49
C ALA A 430 22.90 14.60 23.98
N ALA A 431 21.91 15.39 24.41
CA ALA A 431 22.17 16.71 25.00
C ALA A 431 23.12 16.49 26.16
N THR A 432 24.37 16.89 25.99
CA THR A 432 25.34 16.96 27.09
C THR A 432 24.71 17.83 28.16
N ALA A 433 24.32 17.20 29.27
CA ALA A 433 23.86 17.92 30.44
C ALA A 433 24.96 18.92 30.80
N ALA A 434 24.70 20.20 30.58
CA ALA A 434 25.57 21.25 31.04
C ALA A 434 25.69 21.11 32.55
N SER A 435 26.86 20.66 33.00
CA SER A 435 27.24 20.67 34.41
C SER A 435 27.19 22.12 34.87
N SER A 436 26.17 22.48 35.64
CA SER A 436 26.14 23.72 36.39
C SER A 436 27.39 23.77 37.27
N PRO A 437 28.17 24.87 37.24
CA PRO A 437 29.24 25.06 38.23
C PRO A 437 28.63 25.20 39.62
N ALA A 438 28.99 24.29 40.50
CA ALA A 438 28.67 24.36 41.91
C ALA A 438 29.17 25.68 42.47
N ALA A 439 28.23 26.55 42.91
CA ALA A 439 28.57 27.71 43.70
C ALA A 439 29.16 27.26 45.04
N LYS A 440 30.47 27.53 45.20
CA LYS A 440 31.09 27.48 46.52
C LYS A 440 30.54 28.62 47.38
N LYS A 441 30.01 28.27 48.52
CA LYS A 441 30.07 29.04 49.76
C LYS A 441 30.59 28.17 50.85
#